data_a84966fabac9547a27224c346d820742
#
_entry.id   a84966fabac9547a27224c346d820742
#
_cell.length_a   1.000
_cell.length_b   1.000
_cell.length_c   1.000
_cell.angle_alpha   90.00
_cell.angle_beta   90.00
_cell.angle_gamma   90.00
#
_symmetry.space_group_name_H-M   'P 1'
#
loop_
_entity.id
_entity.type
_entity.pdbx_description
1 polymer ?
#
loop_
_entity_poly.entity_id
_entity_poly.type
_entity_poly.pdbx_seq_one_letter_code
_entity_poly.pdbx_strand_id
1 'polypeptide(L)'
;MAYVRQAIRADVAHLAPKVREADREEVKASDNISIGEALLAPFKYKHAITFSVIGTEEEHVIAMFGSVPSPEKGYGVAWLLSSEDLFKHTK
;
A
#
# COMPACT_ATOMS: atom_id res chain seq x y z
N MET A 1 16.56 -0.79 -9.38
CA MET A 1 15.34 -0.73 -10.20
C MET A 1 14.13 -1.30 -9.51
N ALA A 2 12.95 -0.93 -9.96
CA ALA A 2 11.69 -1.42 -9.40
C ALA A 2 10.67 -1.59 -10.51
N TYR A 3 9.68 -2.46 -10.28
CA TYR A 3 8.57 -2.64 -11.19
C TYR A 3 7.26 -2.71 -10.41
N VAL A 4 6.14 -2.57 -11.12
CA VAL A 4 4.81 -2.58 -10.53
C VAL A 4 4.06 -3.82 -11.04
N ARG A 5 3.39 -4.51 -10.13
CA ARG A 5 2.48 -5.59 -10.49
C ARG A 5 1.22 -5.53 -9.64
N GLN A 6 0.21 -6.28 -10.03
CA GLN A 6 -0.99 -6.38 -9.22
C GLN A 6 -0.64 -6.97 -7.85
N ALA A 7 -1.18 -6.39 -6.79
CA ALA A 7 -0.88 -6.83 -5.43
C ALA A 7 -1.59 -8.14 -5.08
N ILE A 8 -0.95 -8.91 -4.21
CA ILE A 8 -1.54 -10.11 -3.61
C ILE A 8 -1.49 -9.94 -2.09
N ARG A 9 -2.33 -10.68 -1.38
CA ARG A 9 -2.42 -10.56 0.08
C ARG A 9 -1.10 -10.80 0.80
N ALA A 10 -0.27 -11.71 0.28
CA ALA A 10 1.04 -11.99 0.85
C ALA A 10 1.94 -10.74 0.90
N ASP A 11 1.73 -9.78 -0.01
CA ASP A 11 2.52 -8.55 -0.04
C ASP A 11 2.33 -7.73 1.24
N VAL A 12 1.15 -7.81 1.86
CA VAL A 12 0.87 -7.10 3.11
C VAL A 12 1.81 -7.55 4.22
N ALA A 13 2.01 -8.87 4.34
CA ALA A 13 2.89 -9.41 5.36
C ALA A 13 4.34 -8.96 5.18
N HIS A 14 4.76 -8.75 3.94
CA HIS A 14 6.11 -8.31 3.64
C HIS A 14 6.29 -6.80 3.85
N LEU A 15 5.28 -6.01 3.52
CA LEU A 15 5.40 -4.56 3.61
C LEU A 15 5.07 -3.99 4.99
N ALA A 16 4.05 -4.52 5.66
CA ALA A 16 3.55 -3.93 6.90
C ALA A 16 4.63 -3.61 7.95
N PRO A 17 5.59 -4.51 8.22
CA PRO A 17 6.65 -4.20 9.20
C PRO A 17 7.60 -3.09 8.76
N LYS A 18 7.64 -2.78 7.47
CA LYS A 18 8.61 -1.84 6.88
C LYS A 18 8.01 -0.49 6.49
N VAL A 19 6.72 -0.29 6.72
CA VAL A 19 6.05 0.97 6.38
C VAL A 19 6.66 2.11 7.20
N ARG A 20 6.87 3.26 6.54
CA ARG A 20 7.45 4.44 7.18
C ARG A 20 6.65 4.88 8.38
N GLU A 21 7.36 5.42 9.37
CA GLU A 21 6.74 5.93 10.60
C GLU A 21 5.67 6.98 10.31
N ALA A 22 5.96 7.90 9.39
CA ALA A 22 5.00 8.93 9.02
C ALA A 22 3.69 8.37 8.49
N ASP A 23 3.78 7.32 7.65
CA ASP A 23 2.60 6.67 7.10
C ASP A 23 1.82 5.92 8.17
N ARG A 24 2.53 5.29 9.12
CA ARG A 24 1.89 4.60 10.25
C ARG A 24 1.11 5.56 11.12
N GLU A 25 1.68 6.71 11.43
CA GLU A 25 1.05 7.72 12.26
C GLU A 25 -0.18 8.30 11.58
N GLU A 26 -0.11 8.52 10.28
CA GLU A 26 -1.23 9.04 9.51
C GLU A 26 -2.41 8.06 9.50
N VAL A 27 -2.14 6.79 9.27
CA VAL A 27 -3.19 5.76 9.28
C VAL A 27 -3.83 5.65 10.66
N LYS A 28 -3.03 5.67 11.72
CA LYS A 28 -3.53 5.59 13.09
C LYS A 28 -4.38 6.80 13.44
N ALA A 29 -3.95 7.99 13.02
CA ALA A 29 -4.68 9.22 13.28
C ALA A 29 -6.02 9.29 12.53
N SER A 30 -6.03 8.78 11.30
CA SER A 30 -7.23 8.84 10.45
C SER A 30 -8.26 7.77 10.79
N ASP A 31 -7.82 6.52 10.96
CA ASP A 31 -8.72 5.37 11.05
C ASP A 31 -8.58 4.56 12.33
N ASN A 32 -7.55 4.84 13.11
CA ASN A 32 -7.27 4.11 14.35
C ASN A 32 -7.17 2.59 14.14
N ILE A 33 -6.58 2.18 13.02
CA ILE A 33 -6.35 0.78 12.69
C ILE A 33 -4.85 0.53 12.50
N SER A 34 -4.45 -0.73 12.51
CA SER A 34 -3.05 -1.09 12.28
C SER A 34 -2.70 -0.95 10.79
N ILE A 35 -1.40 -0.88 10.50
CA ILE A 35 -0.93 -0.84 9.10
C ILE A 35 -1.35 -2.10 8.35
N GLY A 36 -1.27 -3.26 9.00
CA GLY A 36 -1.71 -4.50 8.38
C GLY A 36 -3.18 -4.45 7.97
N GLU A 37 -4.04 -3.94 8.84
CA GLU A 37 -5.45 -3.78 8.54
C GLU A 37 -5.68 -2.79 7.40
N ALA A 38 -4.93 -1.68 7.39
CA ALA A 38 -5.05 -0.68 6.35
C ALA A 38 -4.66 -1.25 4.99
N LEU A 39 -3.59 -2.05 4.93
CA LEU A 39 -3.12 -2.67 3.69
C LEU A 39 -4.06 -3.79 3.21
N LEU A 40 -4.72 -4.50 4.14
CA LEU A 40 -5.65 -5.57 3.79
C LEU A 40 -7.02 -5.05 3.38
N ALA A 41 -7.41 -3.87 3.86
CA ALA A 41 -8.74 -3.34 3.61
C ALA A 41 -9.13 -3.29 2.12
N PRO A 42 -8.26 -2.85 1.20
CA PRO A 42 -8.63 -2.79 -0.22
C PRO A 42 -9.01 -4.14 -0.81
N PHE A 43 -8.44 -5.25 -0.29
CA PHE A 43 -8.75 -6.59 -0.81
C PHE A 43 -10.19 -7.03 -0.52
N LYS A 44 -10.89 -6.32 0.37
CA LYS A 44 -12.28 -6.62 0.72
C LYS A 44 -13.27 -5.98 -0.23
N TYR A 45 -12.84 -5.04 -1.06
CA TYR A 45 -13.70 -4.30 -1.97
C TYR A 45 -13.65 -4.92 -3.36
N LYS A 46 -14.83 -5.20 -3.91
CA LYS A 46 -14.98 -5.86 -5.21
C LYS A 46 -14.34 -5.08 -6.36
N HIS A 47 -14.41 -3.77 -6.32
CA HIS A 47 -13.92 -2.90 -7.39
C HIS A 47 -12.66 -2.13 -7.03
N ALA A 48 -11.99 -2.51 -5.95
CA ALA A 48 -10.73 -1.90 -5.57
C ALA A 48 -9.61 -2.40 -6.49
N ILE A 49 -8.69 -1.50 -6.78
CA ILE A 49 -7.49 -1.81 -7.57
C ILE A 49 -6.29 -1.60 -6.65
N THR A 50 -5.45 -2.62 -6.51
CA THR A 50 -4.27 -2.55 -5.65
C THR A 50 -3.05 -3.07 -6.39
N PHE A 51 -1.98 -2.28 -6.34
CA PHE A 51 -0.70 -2.61 -6.96
C PHE A 51 0.41 -2.60 -5.93
N SER A 52 1.42 -3.42 -6.17
CA SER A 52 2.64 -3.45 -5.37
C SER A 52 3.81 -3.00 -6.21
N VAL A 53 4.70 -2.21 -5.61
CA VAL A 53 5.98 -1.82 -6.21
C VAL A 53 7.04 -2.77 -5.66
N ILE A 54 7.72 -3.46 -6.56
CA ILE A 54 8.67 -4.51 -6.21
C ILE A 54 10.09 -4.07 -6.56
N GLY A 55 10.97 -4.11 -5.57
CA GLY A 55 12.39 -3.87 -5.80
C GLY A 55 13.01 -5.08 -6.44
N THR A 56 13.77 -4.89 -7.53
CA THR A 56 14.27 -6.02 -8.32
C THR A 56 15.48 -6.73 -7.72
N GLU A 57 16.23 -6.08 -6.84
CA GLU A 57 17.41 -6.69 -6.26
C GLU A 57 17.12 -7.90 -5.39
N GLU A 58 16.06 -7.83 -4.58
CA GLU A 58 15.67 -8.93 -3.68
C GLU A 58 14.22 -9.30 -3.85
N GLU A 59 13.57 -8.75 -4.86
CA GLU A 59 12.14 -8.93 -5.11
C GLU A 59 11.28 -8.67 -3.87
N HIS A 60 11.64 -7.65 -3.11
CA HIS A 60 10.89 -7.26 -1.92
C HIS A 60 9.84 -6.19 -2.24
N VAL A 61 8.77 -6.18 -1.45
CA VAL A 61 7.70 -5.19 -1.62
C VAL A 61 8.14 -3.88 -0.96
N ILE A 62 8.28 -2.82 -1.75
CA ILE A 62 8.72 -1.52 -1.26
C ILE A 62 7.58 -0.53 -1.06
N ALA A 63 6.45 -0.76 -1.71
CA ALA A 63 5.27 0.07 -1.54
C ALA A 63 4.03 -0.66 -2.06
N MET A 64 2.87 -0.22 -1.61
CA MET A 64 1.59 -0.65 -2.17
C MET A 64 0.72 0.59 -2.36
N PHE A 65 -0.04 0.62 -3.43
CA PHE A 65 -0.92 1.74 -3.74
C PHE A 65 -2.13 1.27 -4.52
N GLY A 66 -3.13 2.12 -4.58
CA GLY A 66 -4.33 1.79 -5.34
C GLY A 66 -5.46 2.75 -5.11
N SER A 67 -6.65 2.30 -5.40
CA SER A 67 -7.86 3.05 -5.13
C SER A 67 -8.95 2.13 -4.61
N VAL A 68 -9.81 2.67 -3.76
CA VAL A 68 -10.99 1.97 -3.26
C VAL A 68 -12.22 2.80 -3.61
N PRO A 69 -13.40 2.16 -3.77
CA PRO A 69 -14.63 2.92 -4.02
C PRO A 69 -14.94 3.88 -2.89
N SER A 70 -15.34 5.09 -3.24
CA SER A 70 -15.83 6.06 -2.29
C SER A 70 -17.32 5.82 -2.03
N PRO A 71 -17.86 6.24 -0.88
CA PRO A 71 -19.32 6.26 -0.67
C PRO A 71 -20.04 7.12 -1.70
N GLU A 72 -19.35 8.10 -2.28
CA GLU A 72 -19.91 8.93 -3.35
C GLU A 72 -19.79 8.25 -4.70
N LYS A 73 -20.92 8.12 -5.38
CA LYS A 73 -20.99 7.44 -6.65
C LYS A 73 -20.14 8.12 -7.71
N GLY A 74 -19.30 7.35 -8.39
CA GLY A 74 -18.44 7.86 -9.44
C GLY A 74 -17.06 8.32 -8.99
N TYR A 75 -16.76 8.22 -7.70
CA TYR A 75 -15.47 8.63 -7.15
C TYR A 75 -14.75 7.46 -6.51
N GLY A 76 -13.44 7.56 -6.44
CA GLY A 76 -12.59 6.61 -5.73
C GLY A 76 -11.63 7.35 -4.82
N VAL A 77 -11.11 6.66 -3.83
CA VAL A 77 -10.09 7.19 -2.93
C VAL A 77 -8.76 6.54 -3.25
N ALA A 78 -7.78 7.36 -3.65
CA ALA A 78 -6.43 6.87 -3.92
C ALA A 78 -5.64 6.80 -2.62
N TRP A 79 -4.76 5.82 -2.51
CA TRP A 79 -3.92 5.64 -1.33
C TRP A 79 -2.55 5.12 -1.72
N LEU A 80 -1.55 5.40 -0.87
CA LEU A 80 -0.19 4.91 -1.02
C LEU A 80 0.42 4.72 0.36
N LEU A 81 1.00 3.54 0.60
CA LEU A 81 1.79 3.27 1.80
C LEU A 81 3.12 2.68 1.35
N SER A 82 4.21 3.15 1.91
CA SER A 82 5.53 2.76 1.43
C SER A 82 6.53 2.53 2.56
N SER A 83 7.58 1.78 2.24
CA SER A 83 8.77 1.71 3.05
C SER A 83 9.70 2.87 2.65
N GLU A 84 10.77 3.06 3.43
CA GLU A 84 11.80 4.05 3.10
C GLU A 84 12.50 3.74 1.77
N ASP A 85 12.50 2.47 1.36
CA ASP A 85 13.15 2.05 0.12
C ASP A 85 12.58 2.68 -1.14
N LEU A 86 11.32 3.12 -1.09
CA LEU A 86 10.70 3.79 -2.24
C LEU A 86 11.54 4.99 -2.68
N PHE A 87 12.05 5.75 -1.73
CA PHE A 87 12.82 6.96 -2.02
C PHE A 87 14.19 6.67 -2.59
N LYS A 88 14.71 5.47 -2.37
CA LYS A 88 16.00 5.05 -2.95
C LYS A 88 15.86 4.72 -4.43
N HIS A 89 14.66 4.41 -4.89
CA HIS A 89 14.40 3.99 -6.26
C HIS A 89 13.83 5.10 -7.15
N THR A 90 13.68 6.31 -6.62
CA THR A 90 13.07 7.43 -7.35
C THR A 90 14.08 8.42 -7.93
N LYS A 91 15.34 8.12 -7.79
CA LYS A 91 16.40 8.97 -8.36
C LYS A 91 16.69 8.65 -9.81
#